data_55a72068d97b3806b3b9f0fe8a6c34c6
#
_entry.id   55a72068d97b3806b3b9f0fe8a6c34c6
#
_cell.length_a   1.000
_cell.length_b   1.000
_cell.length_c   1.000
_cell.angle_alpha   90.00
_cell.angle_beta   90.00
_cell.angle_gamma   90.00
#
_symmetry.space_group_name_H-M   'P 1'
#
loop_
_entity.id
_entity.type
_entity.pdbx_description
1 polymer ?
#
loop_
_entity_poly.entity_id
_entity_poly.type
_entity_poly.pdbx_seq_one_letter_code
_entity_poly.pdbx_strand_id
1 'polypeptide(L)'
;YLIPKIPTSVLLATTMGLGVAIMMRYTVFGRNVFAIGSSESTARLCGINVPGTMIAVYTIAGFFVAIGGLLYFADVKNGNPSDGTGKELEIIAAVVLGGGSLSGGRGSIFGTMVGALIITAIRSGCSQLSIPNTYTHIIIGCIIIVAVIVDQLRHGSPEWFFRIFRNQTTA
;
A
#
# COMPACT_ATOMS: atom_id res chain seq x y z
N TYR A 1 14.13 -2.67 -24.30
CA TYR A 1 13.59 -4.04 -24.08
C TYR A 1 14.77 -4.99 -23.83
N LEU A 2 14.85 -5.61 -22.64
CA LEU A 2 15.86 -6.66 -22.34
C LEU A 2 15.41 -8.02 -22.88
N ILE A 3 14.09 -8.21 -23.02
CA ILE A 3 13.45 -9.36 -23.64
C ILE A 3 12.43 -8.80 -24.66
N PRO A 4 12.28 -9.35 -25.87
CA PRO A 4 11.60 -8.70 -26.99
C PRO A 4 10.10 -8.46 -26.83
N LYS A 5 9.52 -8.66 -25.63
CA LYS A 5 8.10 -8.40 -25.35
C LYS A 5 7.81 -7.76 -23.99
N ILE A 6 8.81 -7.58 -23.10
CA ILE A 6 8.58 -7.07 -21.73
C ILE A 6 9.33 -5.75 -21.54
N PRO A 7 8.65 -4.66 -21.14
CA PRO A 7 9.32 -3.39 -20.82
C PRO A 7 10.28 -3.58 -19.64
N THR A 8 11.45 -2.98 -19.71
CA THR A 8 12.51 -3.07 -18.68
C THR A 8 12.00 -2.60 -17.30
N SER A 9 11.08 -1.61 -17.27
CA SER A 9 10.46 -1.11 -16.06
C SER A 9 9.65 -2.19 -15.29
N VAL A 10 8.94 -3.06 -16.01
CA VAL A 10 8.19 -4.17 -15.38
C VAL A 10 9.13 -5.20 -14.78
N LEU A 11 10.21 -5.53 -15.47
CA LEU A 11 11.19 -6.49 -14.98
C LEU A 11 11.91 -5.95 -13.72
N LEU A 12 12.24 -4.66 -13.72
CA LEU A 12 12.86 -4.00 -12.58
C LEU A 12 11.89 -3.92 -11.39
N ALA A 13 10.63 -3.54 -11.61
CA ALA A 13 9.62 -3.48 -10.57
C ALA A 13 9.35 -4.86 -9.94
N THR A 14 9.27 -5.92 -10.75
CA THR A 14 9.03 -7.29 -10.25
C THR A 14 10.23 -7.82 -9.48
N THR A 15 11.46 -7.61 -9.94
CA THR A 15 12.67 -8.04 -9.22
C THR A 15 12.83 -7.29 -7.90
N MET A 16 12.57 -5.98 -7.87
CA MET A 16 12.59 -5.20 -6.63
C MET A 16 11.48 -5.63 -5.66
N GLY A 17 10.26 -5.84 -6.15
CA GLY A 17 9.15 -6.33 -5.34
C GLY A 17 9.44 -7.70 -4.72
N LEU A 18 10.06 -8.61 -5.49
CA LEU A 18 10.49 -9.91 -4.98
C LEU A 18 11.59 -9.78 -3.92
N GLY A 19 12.55 -8.89 -4.13
CA GLY A 19 13.61 -8.59 -3.16
C GLY A 19 13.04 -8.12 -1.82
N VAL A 20 12.09 -7.17 -1.84
CA VAL A 20 11.41 -6.69 -0.63
C VAL A 20 10.56 -7.81 0.00
N ALA A 21 9.89 -8.64 -0.79
CA ALA A 21 9.12 -9.76 -0.28
C ALA A 21 10.00 -10.76 0.49
N ILE A 22 11.16 -11.09 -0.05
CA ILE A 22 12.16 -11.95 0.59
C ILE A 22 12.67 -11.28 1.87
N MET A 23 13.05 -10.01 1.81
CA MET A 23 13.53 -9.24 2.95
C MET A 23 12.48 -9.23 4.07
N MET A 24 11.21 -8.91 3.80
CA MET A 24 10.15 -8.87 4.80
C MET A 24 9.83 -10.24 5.39
N ARG A 25 9.94 -11.32 4.61
CA ARG A 25 9.57 -12.65 5.06
C ARG A 25 10.68 -13.37 5.83
N TYR A 26 11.95 -13.20 5.44
CA TYR A 26 13.06 -14.02 5.92
C TYR A 26 14.02 -13.28 6.86
N THR A 27 13.95 -11.93 6.96
CA THR A 27 14.88 -11.20 7.83
C THR A 27 14.28 -10.85 9.20
N VAL A 28 15.18 -10.58 10.16
CA VAL A 28 14.81 -10.05 11.48
C VAL A 28 14.15 -8.68 11.34
N PHE A 29 14.59 -7.89 10.37
CA PHE A 29 14.01 -6.58 10.07
C PHE A 29 12.51 -6.67 9.76
N GLY A 30 12.11 -7.58 8.86
CA GLY A 30 10.69 -7.78 8.54
C GLY A 30 9.86 -8.20 9.75
N ARG A 31 10.38 -9.11 10.59
CA ARG A 31 9.71 -9.51 11.84
C ARG A 31 9.52 -8.33 12.80
N ASN A 32 10.54 -7.49 12.95
CA ASN A 32 10.45 -6.29 13.79
C ASN A 32 9.43 -5.30 13.27
N VAL A 33 9.35 -5.07 11.95
CA VAL A 33 8.36 -4.21 11.31
C VAL A 33 6.94 -4.69 11.61
N PHE A 34 6.65 -5.99 11.44
CA PHE A 34 5.34 -6.55 11.76
C PHE A 34 5.02 -6.52 13.26
N ALA A 35 6.01 -6.75 14.13
CA ALA A 35 5.83 -6.68 15.57
C ALA A 35 5.48 -5.25 16.03
N ILE A 36 6.20 -4.24 15.54
CA ILE A 36 5.94 -2.82 15.83
C ILE A 36 4.56 -2.42 15.30
N GLY A 37 4.22 -2.84 14.07
CA GLY A 37 2.92 -2.57 13.47
C GLY A 37 1.75 -3.20 14.24
N SER A 38 1.96 -4.31 14.92
CA SER A 38 0.93 -4.97 15.73
C SER A 38 0.72 -4.27 17.09
N SER A 39 1.82 -3.95 17.78
CA SER A 39 1.79 -3.22 19.06
C SER A 39 3.17 -2.64 19.35
N GLU A 40 3.29 -1.31 19.26
CA GLU A 40 4.54 -0.62 19.52
C GLU A 40 4.99 -0.78 20.99
N SER A 41 4.05 -0.71 21.95
CA SER A 41 4.34 -0.85 23.37
C SER A 41 4.89 -2.25 23.68
N THR A 42 4.28 -3.29 23.15
CA THR A 42 4.72 -4.67 23.32
C THR A 42 6.10 -4.91 22.66
N ALA A 43 6.31 -4.37 21.48
CA ALA A 43 7.59 -4.46 20.78
C ALA A 43 8.74 -3.84 21.57
N ARG A 44 8.50 -2.69 22.23
CA ARG A 44 9.47 -2.03 23.14
C ARG A 44 9.79 -2.91 24.36
N LEU A 45 8.79 -3.54 24.96
CA LEU A 45 8.98 -4.45 26.10
C LEU A 45 9.80 -5.69 25.71
N CYS A 46 9.67 -6.15 24.45
CA CYS A 46 10.48 -7.24 23.90
C CYS A 46 11.90 -6.82 23.49
N GLY A 47 12.32 -5.59 23.77
CA GLY A 47 13.67 -5.10 23.47
C GLY A 47 13.91 -4.71 22.01
N ILE A 48 12.85 -4.57 21.19
CA ILE A 48 13.00 -4.10 19.81
C ILE A 48 13.32 -2.60 19.79
N ASN A 49 14.38 -2.23 19.09
CA ASN A 49 14.73 -0.83 18.86
C ASN A 49 13.73 -0.20 17.87
N VAL A 50 12.61 0.32 18.41
CA VAL A 50 11.54 0.92 17.60
C VAL A 50 12.03 2.12 16.78
N PRO A 51 12.72 3.15 17.36
CA PRO A 51 13.14 4.30 16.58
C PRO A 51 14.11 3.92 15.45
N GLY A 52 15.06 3.04 15.70
CA GLY A 52 15.99 2.57 14.66
C GLY A 52 15.29 1.81 13.53
N THR A 53 14.33 0.97 13.87
CA THR A 53 13.54 0.23 12.87
C THR A 53 12.69 1.18 12.05
N MET A 54 12.04 2.18 12.64
CA MET A 54 11.23 3.17 11.94
C MET A 54 12.07 4.00 10.96
N ILE A 55 13.24 4.49 11.39
CA ILE A 55 14.17 5.22 10.52
C ILE A 55 14.55 4.35 9.32
N ALA A 56 14.88 3.08 9.53
CA ALA A 56 15.22 2.17 8.45
C ALA A 56 14.06 1.94 7.48
N VAL A 57 12.82 1.80 7.98
CA VAL A 57 11.61 1.66 7.14
C VAL A 57 11.43 2.88 6.25
N TYR A 58 11.48 4.10 6.81
CA TYR A 58 11.31 5.32 6.04
C TYR A 58 12.46 5.56 5.04
N THR A 59 13.69 5.20 5.41
CA THR A 59 14.84 5.28 4.50
C THR A 59 14.66 4.35 3.29
N ILE A 60 14.29 3.10 3.53
CA ILE A 60 14.03 2.12 2.47
C ILE A 60 12.84 2.57 1.61
N ALA A 61 11.76 3.06 2.22
CA ALA A 61 10.61 3.58 1.49
C ALA A 61 11.00 4.75 0.59
N GLY A 62 11.77 5.72 1.11
CA GLY A 62 12.28 6.86 0.32
C GLY A 62 13.13 6.42 -0.88
N PHE A 63 13.97 5.40 -0.69
CA PHE A 63 14.78 4.83 -1.77
C PHE A 63 13.90 4.23 -2.89
N PHE A 64 12.86 3.46 -2.53
CA PHE A 64 11.93 2.90 -3.52
C PHE A 64 11.09 3.97 -4.22
N VAL A 65 10.67 5.02 -3.49
CA VAL A 65 9.96 6.16 -4.08
C VAL A 65 10.83 6.89 -5.10
N ALA A 66 12.12 7.09 -4.79
CA ALA A 66 13.07 7.71 -5.73
C ALA A 66 13.22 6.90 -7.01
N ILE A 67 13.36 5.57 -6.90
CA ILE A 67 13.44 4.69 -8.08
C ILE A 67 12.13 4.73 -8.87
N GLY A 68 10.98 4.68 -8.20
CA GLY A 68 9.67 4.79 -8.85
C GLY A 68 9.50 6.11 -9.59
N GLY A 69 9.95 7.21 -9.00
CA GLY A 69 9.96 8.54 -9.63
C GLY A 69 10.85 8.60 -10.87
N LEU A 70 12.04 8.01 -10.81
CA LEU A 70 12.95 7.92 -11.95
C LEU A 70 12.35 7.11 -13.11
N LEU A 71 11.73 5.97 -12.81
CA LEU A 71 11.06 5.15 -13.81
C LEU A 71 9.88 5.88 -14.45
N TYR A 72 9.08 6.57 -13.64
CA TYR A 72 7.97 7.39 -14.12
C TYR A 72 8.47 8.53 -15.04
N PHE A 73 9.52 9.25 -14.64
CA PHE A 73 10.12 10.30 -15.45
C PHE A 73 10.67 9.78 -16.78
N ALA A 74 11.31 8.60 -16.76
CA ALA A 74 11.83 7.96 -17.98
C ALA A 74 10.72 7.58 -18.98
N ASP A 75 9.53 7.23 -18.48
CA ASP A 75 8.37 6.81 -19.27
C ASP A 75 7.65 8.02 -19.89
N VAL A 76 7.38 9.04 -19.06
CA VAL A 76 6.63 10.25 -19.47
C VAL A 76 7.50 11.24 -20.24
N LYS A 77 8.83 11.23 -20.03
CA LYS A 77 9.81 12.17 -20.64
C LYS A 77 9.52 13.65 -20.41
N ASN A 78 8.63 13.97 -19.53
CA ASN A 78 8.25 15.33 -19.11
C ASN A 78 8.14 15.40 -17.60
N GLY A 79 8.64 16.47 -17.00
CA GLY A 79 8.49 16.76 -15.57
C GLY A 79 7.38 17.77 -15.35
N ASN A 80 6.24 17.32 -14.84
CA ASN A 80 5.15 18.20 -14.44
C ASN A 80 4.97 18.12 -12.91
N PRO A 81 5.00 19.24 -12.17
CA PRO A 81 4.83 19.23 -10.71
C PRO A 81 3.54 18.58 -10.22
N SER A 82 2.51 18.49 -11.06
CA SER A 82 1.20 17.93 -10.73
C SER A 82 1.07 16.43 -11.00
N ASP A 83 2.07 15.78 -11.60
CA ASP A 83 1.99 14.40 -12.08
C ASP A 83 1.91 13.35 -10.97
N GLY A 84 2.20 13.68 -9.74
CA GLY A 84 2.10 12.78 -8.58
C GLY A 84 0.79 12.86 -7.80
N THR A 85 -0.05 13.85 -8.11
CA THR A 85 -1.27 14.12 -7.31
C THR A 85 -2.24 12.95 -7.35
N GLY A 86 -2.63 12.45 -6.15
CA GLY A 86 -3.58 11.34 -5.99
C GLY A 86 -2.97 9.94 -6.09
N LYS A 87 -1.67 9.82 -6.41
CA LYS A 87 -0.97 8.52 -6.44
C LYS A 87 -0.91 7.85 -5.07
N GLU A 88 -0.84 8.64 -4.00
CA GLU A 88 -0.87 8.14 -2.63
C GLU A 88 -2.13 7.33 -2.34
N LEU A 89 -3.29 7.79 -2.80
CA LEU A 89 -4.55 7.06 -2.62
C LEU A 89 -4.58 5.75 -3.41
N GLU A 90 -4.03 5.74 -4.62
CA GLU A 90 -3.90 4.52 -5.43
C GLU A 90 -3.00 3.48 -4.75
N ILE A 91 -1.90 3.92 -4.13
CA ILE A 91 -0.98 3.04 -3.40
C ILE A 91 -1.65 2.47 -2.15
N ILE A 92 -2.35 3.30 -1.38
CA ILE A 92 -3.12 2.85 -0.21
C ILE A 92 -4.18 1.83 -0.64
N ALA A 93 -4.92 2.11 -1.71
CA ALA A 93 -5.90 1.18 -2.27
C ALA A 93 -5.27 -0.16 -2.65
N ALA A 94 -4.12 -0.14 -3.32
CA ALA A 94 -3.40 -1.36 -3.71
C ALA A 94 -2.98 -2.19 -2.49
N VAL A 95 -2.50 -1.56 -1.42
CA VAL A 95 -2.11 -2.25 -0.18
C VAL A 95 -3.32 -2.88 0.50
N VAL A 96 -4.42 -2.14 0.64
CA VAL A 96 -5.65 -2.63 1.30
C VAL A 96 -6.31 -3.74 0.51
N LEU A 97 -6.45 -3.58 -0.82
CA LEU A 97 -6.94 -4.63 -1.71
C LEU A 97 -6.05 -5.87 -1.69
N GLY A 98 -4.75 -5.67 -1.51
CA GLY A 98 -3.76 -6.73 -1.35
C GLY A 98 -3.82 -7.44 0.01
N GLY A 99 -4.74 -7.06 0.90
CA GLY A 99 -4.89 -7.65 2.23
C GLY A 99 -3.94 -7.08 3.28
N GLY A 100 -3.36 -5.89 3.02
CA GLY A 100 -2.63 -5.13 4.03
C GLY A 100 -3.60 -4.45 5.00
N SER A 101 -3.39 -4.62 6.31
CA SER A 101 -4.21 -4.00 7.33
C SER A 101 -3.81 -2.55 7.58
N LEU A 102 -4.77 -1.64 7.57
CA LEU A 102 -4.55 -0.25 7.96
C LEU A 102 -4.27 -0.09 9.46
N SER A 103 -4.71 -1.05 10.27
CA SER A 103 -4.42 -1.08 11.71
C SER A 103 -3.00 -1.54 12.03
N GLY A 104 -2.25 -1.99 11.01
CA GLY A 104 -0.85 -2.44 11.15
C GLY A 104 -0.69 -3.93 11.48
N GLY A 105 0.56 -4.37 11.53
CA GLY A 105 0.98 -5.71 11.94
C GLY A 105 0.67 -6.84 10.96
N ARG A 106 -0.02 -6.59 9.84
CA ARG A 106 -0.39 -7.60 8.86
C ARG A 106 -0.32 -7.05 7.44
N GLY A 107 0.14 -7.88 6.52
CA GLY A 107 0.22 -7.54 5.11
C GLY A 107 1.09 -8.53 4.34
N SER A 108 0.98 -8.49 3.01
CA SER A 108 1.79 -9.32 2.13
C SER A 108 2.23 -8.49 0.92
N ILE A 109 3.52 -8.54 0.61
CA ILE A 109 4.06 -7.86 -0.58
C ILE A 109 3.43 -8.45 -1.86
N PHE A 110 3.26 -9.76 -1.92
CA PHE A 110 2.57 -10.39 -3.06
C PHE A 110 1.13 -9.89 -3.20
N GLY A 111 0.40 -9.80 -2.07
CA GLY A 111 -0.95 -9.24 -2.07
C GLY A 111 -0.95 -7.80 -2.59
N THR A 112 -0.04 -6.97 -2.12
CA THR A 112 0.09 -5.58 -2.57
C THR A 112 0.41 -5.48 -4.08
N MET A 113 1.27 -6.36 -4.61
CA MET A 113 1.54 -6.40 -6.05
C MET A 113 0.29 -6.76 -6.86
N VAL A 114 -0.49 -7.73 -6.41
CA VAL A 114 -1.78 -8.08 -7.04
C VAL A 114 -2.76 -6.92 -6.93
N GLY A 115 -2.86 -6.26 -5.77
CA GLY A 115 -3.68 -5.07 -5.56
C GLY A 115 -3.29 -3.93 -6.52
N ALA A 116 -2.00 -3.70 -6.71
CA ALA A 116 -1.50 -2.69 -7.66
C ALA A 116 -1.89 -3.03 -9.11
N LEU A 117 -1.83 -4.31 -9.50
CA LEU A 117 -2.30 -4.75 -10.82
C LEU A 117 -3.81 -4.52 -11.00
N ILE A 118 -4.61 -4.79 -9.98
CA ILE A 118 -6.07 -4.55 -10.01
C ILE A 118 -6.35 -3.04 -10.19
N ILE A 119 -5.73 -2.18 -9.39
CA ILE A 119 -5.91 -0.71 -9.50
C ILE A 119 -5.49 -0.22 -10.88
N THR A 120 -4.35 -0.70 -11.40
CA THR A 120 -3.87 -0.33 -12.73
C THR A 120 -4.82 -0.80 -13.83
N ALA A 121 -5.38 -2.01 -13.71
CA ALA A 121 -6.37 -2.53 -14.66
C ALA A 121 -7.66 -1.70 -14.66
N ILE A 122 -8.16 -1.31 -13.48
CA ILE A 122 -9.34 -0.43 -13.35
C ILE A 122 -9.06 0.91 -14.01
N ARG A 123 -7.91 1.53 -13.73
CA ARG A 123 -7.52 2.81 -14.33
C ARG A 123 -7.41 2.73 -15.85
N SER A 124 -6.76 1.69 -16.36
CA SER A 124 -6.66 1.46 -17.81
C SER A 124 -8.03 1.26 -18.46
N GLY A 125 -8.93 0.52 -17.80
CA GLY A 125 -10.31 0.34 -18.25
C GLY A 125 -11.08 1.67 -18.32
N CYS A 126 -11.01 2.48 -17.27
CA CYS A 126 -11.63 3.82 -17.25
C CYS A 126 -11.06 4.73 -18.35
N SER A 127 -9.75 4.68 -18.57
CA SER A 127 -9.10 5.46 -19.64
C SER A 127 -9.57 5.04 -21.03
N GLN A 128 -9.72 3.74 -21.30
CA GLN A 128 -10.22 3.23 -22.58
C GLN A 128 -11.69 3.63 -22.84
N LEU A 129 -12.49 3.74 -21.81
CA LEU A 129 -13.88 4.21 -21.89
C LEU A 129 -13.97 5.74 -21.96
N SER A 130 -12.85 6.44 -22.10
CA SER A 130 -12.78 7.91 -22.14
C SER A 130 -13.42 8.59 -20.90
N ILE A 131 -13.40 7.92 -19.76
CA ILE A 131 -13.91 8.47 -18.50
C ILE A 131 -12.92 9.52 -17.98
N PRO A 132 -13.37 10.75 -17.67
CA PRO A 132 -12.50 11.79 -17.10
C PRO A 132 -11.83 11.32 -15.80
N ASN A 133 -10.58 11.73 -15.57
CA ASN A 133 -9.79 11.36 -14.40
C ASN A 133 -10.51 11.62 -13.06
N THR A 134 -11.34 12.65 -13.00
CA THR A 134 -12.14 12.99 -11.81
C THR A 134 -13.05 11.84 -11.38
N TYR A 135 -13.76 11.21 -12.32
CA TYR A 135 -14.61 10.05 -12.01
C TYR A 135 -13.80 8.82 -11.65
N THR A 136 -12.62 8.63 -12.24
CA THR A 136 -11.71 7.53 -11.89
C THR A 136 -11.27 7.62 -10.43
N HIS A 137 -10.96 8.82 -9.93
CA HIS A 137 -10.63 9.01 -8.51
C HIS A 137 -11.82 8.72 -7.58
N ILE A 138 -13.04 9.06 -7.97
CA ILE A 138 -14.25 8.73 -7.20
C ILE A 138 -14.43 7.20 -7.14
N ILE A 139 -14.27 6.50 -8.25
CA ILE A 139 -14.37 5.03 -8.30
C ILE A 139 -13.33 4.39 -7.39
N ILE A 140 -12.07 4.84 -7.47
CA ILE A 140 -10.99 4.33 -6.60
C ILE A 140 -11.31 4.62 -5.12
N GLY A 141 -11.80 5.81 -4.79
CA GLY A 141 -12.22 6.16 -3.43
C GLY A 141 -13.32 5.25 -2.91
N CYS A 142 -14.35 4.93 -3.71
CA CYS A 142 -15.40 3.98 -3.34
C CYS A 142 -14.83 2.57 -3.12
N ILE A 143 -13.91 2.12 -3.96
CA ILE A 143 -13.24 0.82 -3.81
C ILE A 143 -12.46 0.76 -2.49
N ILE A 144 -11.74 1.84 -2.13
CA ILE A 144 -11.02 1.92 -0.85
C ILE A 144 -12.00 1.78 0.32
N ILE A 145 -13.09 2.51 0.30
CA ILE A 145 -14.10 2.44 1.38
C ILE A 145 -14.63 1.01 1.55
N VAL A 146 -15.01 0.37 0.45
CA VAL A 146 -15.49 -1.03 0.47
C VAL A 146 -14.40 -1.96 0.99
N ALA A 147 -13.16 -1.82 0.52
CA ALA A 147 -12.05 -2.66 0.96
C ALA A 147 -11.75 -2.49 2.45
N VAL A 148 -11.79 -1.26 2.98
CA VAL A 148 -11.61 -0.97 4.41
C VAL A 148 -12.74 -1.55 5.25
N ILE A 149 -13.99 -1.45 4.81
CA ILE A 149 -15.13 -2.06 5.50
C ILE A 149 -14.96 -3.57 5.57
N VAL A 150 -14.59 -4.20 4.46
CA VAL A 150 -14.33 -5.65 4.41
C VAL A 150 -13.17 -6.06 5.32
N ASP A 151 -12.07 -5.29 5.35
CA ASP A 151 -10.95 -5.55 6.24
C ASP A 151 -11.36 -5.44 7.71
N GLN A 152 -12.12 -4.43 8.08
CA GLN A 152 -12.64 -4.25 9.44
C GLN A 152 -13.61 -5.37 9.85
N LEU A 153 -14.50 -5.80 8.96
CA LEU A 153 -15.42 -6.91 9.23
C LEU A 153 -14.68 -8.24 9.39
N ARG A 154 -13.55 -8.44 8.70
CA ARG A 154 -12.74 -9.66 8.83
C ARG A 154 -11.90 -9.70 10.12
N HIS A 155 -11.51 -8.55 10.67
CA HIS A 155 -10.50 -8.45 11.74
C HIS A 155 -10.97 -7.73 12.99
N GLY A 156 -12.13 -7.07 12.97
CA GLY A 156 -12.71 -6.36 14.10
C GLY A 156 -13.87 -7.12 14.69
N SER A 157 -13.82 -7.41 16.00
CA SER A 157 -15.06 -7.50 16.76
C SER A 157 -15.72 -6.12 16.69
N PRO A 158 -17.03 -6.02 16.41
CA PRO A 158 -17.71 -4.74 16.15
C PRO A 158 -17.94 -3.89 17.41
N GLU A 159 -17.02 -3.92 18.37
CA GLU A 159 -17.18 -3.21 19.64
C GLU A 159 -17.27 -1.69 19.49
N TRP A 160 -16.58 -1.11 18.49
CA TRP A 160 -16.67 0.33 18.27
C TRP A 160 -18.02 0.76 17.67
N PHE A 161 -18.62 -0.09 16.82
CA PHE A 161 -19.95 0.15 16.24
C PHE A 161 -21.01 0.15 17.32
N PHE A 162 -20.95 -0.79 18.27
CA PHE A 162 -21.84 -0.83 19.44
C PHE A 162 -21.57 0.31 20.43
N ARG A 163 -20.34 0.83 20.51
CA ARG A 163 -20.00 1.95 21.39
C ARG A 163 -20.60 3.28 20.92
N ILE A 164 -20.69 3.51 19.60
CA ILE A 164 -21.34 4.70 19.04
C ILE A 164 -22.85 4.67 19.33
N PHE A 165 -23.50 3.53 19.17
CA PHE A 165 -24.93 3.40 19.43
C PHE A 165 -25.28 3.37 20.94
N ARG A 166 -24.40 2.87 21.79
CA ARG A 166 -24.63 2.81 23.24
C ARG A 166 -24.55 4.16 23.92
N ASN A 167 -23.80 5.12 23.39
CA ASN A 167 -23.71 6.47 23.97
C ASN A 167 -24.93 7.37 23.66
N GLN A 168 -25.86 6.93 22.80
CA GLN A 168 -27.09 7.67 22.52
C GLN A 168 -28.26 7.26 23.41
N THR A 169 -28.13 6.20 24.22
CA THR A 169 -29.21 5.70 25.06
C THR A 169 -29.12 6.13 26.54
N THR A 170 -28.12 6.97 26.88
CA THR A 170 -27.88 7.47 28.24
C THR A 170 -27.87 9.01 28.34
N ALA A 171 -28.61 9.70 27.46
CA ALA A 171 -28.87 11.15 27.57
C ALA A 171 -30.37 11.40 27.76
#